data_5df1bb546dbb4188d43e41fda426e495
#
_entry.id   5df1bb546dbb4188d43e41fda426e495
#
_cell.length_a   1.000
_cell.length_b   1.000
_cell.length_c   1.000
_cell.angle_alpha   90.00
_cell.angle_beta   90.00
_cell.angle_gamma   90.00
#
_symmetry.space_group_name_H-M   'P 1'
#
loop_
_entity.id
_entity.type
_entity.pdbx_description
1 polymer ?
#
loop_
_entity_poly.entity_id
_entity_poly.type
_entity_poly.pdbx_seq_one_letter_code
_entity_poly.pdbx_strand_id
1 'polypeptide(L)'
;MLRLLHTADWQIGKPYGTVADEQKRYRLQQERLAAVGRIREQALLHSAQLVLVAGDLFDSTAPATTAVLEVLESIGAIALPVLVIPGNHDHGAPGTIWHRDDFQRHQRQLAPNLQLLVDRSPVLLEQAVVLPCPLLRNQDNSDPCAWLQALDWSTLPAELPRIVLAHGGVHGFGGRDYDGDEDAPAGANNLIDLSALPASQIDYIALGDWHNLKQVSERAWYPGTPEPDRFDQGDANQRGQVLLVELERGALPQVRPQPTGRLRWHNLRFRFSSTSST
;
A
#
# COMPACT_ATOMS: atom_id res chain seq x y z
N MET A 1 15.23 4.74 17.72
CA MET A 1 14.85 5.09 16.31
C MET A 1 14.38 3.82 15.60
N LEU A 2 13.15 3.79 15.12
CA LEU A 2 12.56 2.70 14.33
C LEU A 2 12.81 2.96 12.85
N ARG A 3 13.22 1.92 12.10
CA ARG A 3 13.27 1.92 10.63
C ARG A 3 12.24 0.97 10.08
N LEU A 4 11.38 1.45 9.19
CA LEU A 4 10.39 0.62 8.56
C LEU A 4 10.31 0.87 7.04
N LEU A 5 9.76 -0.07 6.30
CA LEU A 5 9.32 0.13 4.94
C LEU A 5 7.80 0.31 4.91
N HIS A 6 7.35 1.38 4.24
CA HIS A 6 5.95 1.64 3.95
C HIS A 6 5.70 1.38 2.46
N THR A 7 4.75 0.52 2.16
CA THR A 7 4.31 0.13 0.83
C THR A 7 2.78 -0.02 0.80
N ALA A 8 2.18 -0.02 -0.38
CA ALA A 8 0.75 -0.21 -0.59
C ALA A 8 0.49 -0.71 -2.01
N ASP A 9 -0.74 -1.03 -2.33
CA ASP A 9 -1.25 -1.23 -3.69
C ASP A 9 -0.42 -2.26 -4.48
N TRP A 10 -0.12 -3.40 -3.84
CA TRP A 10 0.57 -4.50 -4.51
C TRP A 10 -0.31 -5.11 -5.59
N GLN A 11 -1.62 -5.15 -5.37
CA GLN A 11 -2.64 -5.65 -6.30
C GLN A 11 -2.19 -6.94 -6.99
N ILE A 12 -1.74 -7.91 -6.20
CA ILE A 12 -1.31 -9.22 -6.70
C ILE A 12 -2.51 -9.92 -7.35
N GLY A 13 -2.31 -10.43 -8.55
CA GLY A 13 -3.37 -11.03 -9.35
C GLY A 13 -4.04 -10.07 -10.34
N LYS A 14 -3.56 -8.82 -10.46
CA LYS A 14 -4.07 -7.84 -11.44
C LYS A 14 -4.09 -8.43 -12.85
N PRO A 15 -5.25 -8.42 -13.55
CA PRO A 15 -5.39 -9.14 -14.80
C PRO A 15 -4.74 -8.43 -16.00
N TYR A 16 -4.53 -7.10 -15.94
CA TYR A 16 -4.07 -6.28 -17.07
C TYR A 16 -4.90 -6.50 -18.35
N GLY A 17 -6.22 -6.55 -18.22
CA GLY A 17 -7.15 -6.91 -19.29
C GLY A 17 -7.09 -6.04 -20.55
N THR A 18 -6.66 -4.78 -20.41
CA THR A 18 -6.48 -3.84 -21.54
C THR A 18 -5.23 -4.15 -22.39
N VAL A 19 -4.30 -4.98 -21.91
CA VAL A 19 -3.11 -5.41 -22.65
C VAL A 19 -3.47 -6.62 -23.50
N ALA A 20 -3.61 -6.45 -24.82
CA ALA A 20 -4.04 -7.51 -25.74
C ALA A 20 -3.03 -8.69 -25.83
N ASP A 21 -1.75 -8.40 -25.68
CA ASP A 21 -0.67 -9.39 -25.77
C ASP A 21 -0.56 -10.21 -24.48
N GLU A 22 -0.78 -11.50 -24.59
CA GLU A 22 -0.76 -12.45 -23.47
C GLU A 22 0.61 -12.57 -22.78
N GLN A 23 1.69 -12.56 -23.55
CA GLN A 23 3.04 -12.66 -23.01
C GLN A 23 3.40 -11.40 -22.22
N LYS A 24 2.96 -10.22 -22.70
CA LYS A 24 3.13 -8.96 -21.97
C LYS A 24 2.31 -8.96 -20.68
N ARG A 25 1.05 -9.40 -20.71
CA ARG A 25 0.23 -9.54 -19.49
C ARG A 25 0.91 -10.41 -18.44
N TYR A 26 1.35 -11.60 -18.87
CA TYR A 26 2.06 -12.52 -17.98
C TYR A 26 3.31 -11.86 -17.39
N ARG A 27 4.10 -11.15 -18.21
CA ARG A 27 5.28 -10.47 -17.72
C ARG A 27 4.96 -9.37 -16.72
N LEU A 28 3.90 -8.59 -16.94
CA LEU A 28 3.44 -7.56 -15.99
C LEU A 28 3.07 -8.19 -14.64
N GLN A 29 2.35 -9.30 -14.65
CA GLN A 29 2.00 -10.04 -13.45
C GLN A 29 3.23 -10.57 -12.70
N GLN A 30 4.18 -11.15 -13.42
CA GLN A 30 5.41 -11.66 -12.83
C GLN A 30 6.29 -10.56 -12.23
N GLU A 31 6.45 -9.41 -12.90
CA GLU A 31 7.23 -8.31 -12.36
C GLU A 31 6.57 -7.68 -11.14
N ARG A 32 5.23 -7.63 -11.10
CA ARG A 32 4.48 -7.17 -9.91
C ARG A 32 4.72 -8.08 -8.71
N LEU A 33 4.69 -9.39 -8.89
CA LEU A 33 5.03 -10.34 -7.84
C LEU A 33 6.51 -10.23 -7.43
N ALA A 34 7.41 -10.12 -8.42
CA ALA A 34 8.85 -9.99 -8.18
C ALA A 34 9.22 -8.71 -7.39
N ALA A 35 8.36 -7.67 -7.42
CA ALA A 35 8.56 -6.47 -6.62
C ALA A 35 8.59 -6.79 -5.12
N VAL A 36 7.88 -7.80 -4.65
CA VAL A 36 7.90 -8.25 -3.23
C VAL A 36 9.31 -8.71 -2.83
N GLY A 37 10.00 -9.43 -3.72
CA GLY A 37 11.41 -9.80 -3.51
C GLY A 37 12.32 -8.58 -3.40
N ARG A 38 12.07 -7.54 -4.22
CA ARG A 38 12.83 -6.28 -4.18
C ARG A 38 12.53 -5.46 -2.93
N ILE A 39 11.30 -5.54 -2.38
CA ILE A 39 10.98 -4.98 -1.05
C ILE A 39 11.84 -5.64 0.02
N ARG A 40 11.99 -6.97 -0.03
CA ARG A 40 12.91 -7.69 0.86
C ARG A 40 14.36 -7.20 0.73
N GLU A 41 14.84 -7.00 -0.49
CA GLU A 41 16.19 -6.47 -0.74
C GLU A 41 16.37 -5.08 -0.09
N GLN A 42 15.39 -4.18 -0.24
CA GLN A 42 15.41 -2.87 0.41
C GLN A 42 15.35 -2.99 1.94
N ALA A 43 14.56 -3.90 2.47
CA ALA A 43 14.47 -4.13 3.91
C ALA A 43 15.82 -4.54 4.50
N LEU A 44 16.52 -5.46 3.84
CA LEU A 44 17.85 -5.90 4.24
C LEU A 44 18.90 -4.78 4.10
N LEU A 45 18.90 -4.07 2.96
CA LEU A 45 19.85 -3.00 2.66
C LEU A 45 19.81 -1.88 3.71
N HIS A 46 18.61 -1.54 4.17
CA HIS A 46 18.40 -0.44 5.12
C HIS A 46 18.22 -0.90 6.57
N SER A 47 18.38 -2.20 6.85
CA SER A 47 18.16 -2.77 8.19
C SER A 47 16.78 -2.38 8.75
N ALA A 48 15.75 -2.48 7.91
CA ALA A 48 14.37 -2.26 8.35
C ALA A 48 13.96 -3.31 9.37
N GLN A 49 13.07 -2.93 10.28
CA GLN A 49 12.62 -3.77 11.38
C GLN A 49 11.15 -4.19 11.20
N LEU A 50 10.45 -3.55 10.25
CA LEU A 50 9.03 -3.70 10.02
C LEU A 50 8.70 -3.34 8.57
N VAL A 51 7.73 -4.03 7.98
CA VAL A 51 7.10 -3.65 6.71
C VAL A 51 5.62 -3.37 6.96
N LEU A 52 5.13 -2.22 6.52
CA LEU A 52 3.72 -1.84 6.55
C LEU A 52 3.17 -1.88 5.13
N VAL A 53 2.06 -2.61 4.93
CA VAL A 53 1.31 -2.66 3.67
C VAL A 53 -0.03 -1.97 3.90
N ALA A 54 -0.15 -0.76 3.36
CA ALA A 54 -1.31 0.08 3.56
C ALA A 54 -2.44 -0.25 2.57
N GLY A 55 -2.90 -1.49 2.57
CA GLY A 55 -4.03 -1.98 1.79
C GLY A 55 -3.68 -2.48 0.38
N ASP A 56 -4.67 -3.10 -0.25
CA ASP A 56 -4.63 -3.62 -1.62
C ASP A 56 -3.44 -4.55 -1.88
N LEU A 57 -3.29 -5.55 -1.00
CA LEU A 57 -2.33 -6.64 -1.22
C LEU A 57 -2.73 -7.44 -2.47
N PHE A 58 -4.04 -7.73 -2.61
CA PHE A 58 -4.61 -8.41 -3.77
C PHE A 58 -5.46 -7.47 -4.62
N ASP A 59 -5.54 -7.73 -5.92
CA ASP A 59 -6.38 -6.98 -6.87
C ASP A 59 -7.88 -7.29 -6.74
N SER A 60 -8.25 -8.27 -5.95
CA SER A 60 -9.64 -8.65 -5.71
C SER A 60 -9.84 -9.41 -4.41
N THR A 61 -11.09 -9.50 -3.97
CA THR A 61 -11.50 -10.28 -2.80
C THR A 61 -11.39 -11.80 -2.97
N ALA A 62 -11.20 -12.28 -4.19
CA ALA A 62 -11.11 -13.71 -4.54
C ALA A 62 -9.95 -13.98 -5.52
N PRO A 63 -8.70 -13.72 -5.13
CA PRO A 63 -7.54 -13.97 -5.97
C PRO A 63 -7.36 -15.46 -6.26
N ALA A 64 -6.70 -15.78 -7.39
CA ALA A 64 -6.35 -17.16 -7.73
C ALA A 64 -5.43 -17.77 -6.65
N THR A 65 -5.65 -19.03 -6.33
CA THR A 65 -4.87 -19.73 -5.27
C THR A 65 -3.37 -19.72 -5.56
N THR A 66 -2.96 -19.82 -6.82
CA THR A 66 -1.54 -19.73 -7.21
C THR A 66 -0.93 -18.40 -6.82
N ALA A 67 -1.60 -17.30 -7.12
CA ALA A 67 -1.14 -15.95 -6.75
C ALA A 67 -1.06 -15.76 -5.22
N VAL A 68 -2.01 -16.37 -4.49
CA VAL A 68 -1.99 -16.36 -3.01
C VAL A 68 -0.76 -17.09 -2.47
N LEU A 69 -0.47 -18.28 -2.98
CA LEU A 69 0.69 -19.06 -2.52
C LEU A 69 1.99 -18.35 -2.83
N GLU A 70 2.16 -17.87 -4.06
CA GLU A 70 3.38 -17.16 -4.49
C GLU A 70 3.66 -15.89 -3.68
N VAL A 71 2.62 -15.10 -3.36
CA VAL A 71 2.83 -13.90 -2.56
C VAL A 71 3.10 -14.23 -1.09
N LEU A 72 2.45 -15.27 -0.53
CA LEU A 72 2.73 -15.71 0.84
C LEU A 72 4.16 -16.23 0.99
N GLU A 73 4.66 -17.03 0.04
CA GLU A 73 6.07 -17.44 0.01
C GLU A 73 7.02 -16.23 -0.04
N SER A 74 6.71 -15.27 -0.88
CA SER A 74 7.49 -14.04 -1.01
C SER A 74 7.50 -13.20 0.27
N ILE A 75 6.36 -13.08 0.96
CA ILE A 75 6.24 -12.39 2.25
C ILE A 75 7.02 -13.14 3.34
N GLY A 76 6.89 -14.47 3.40
CA GLY A 76 7.64 -15.30 4.35
C GLY A 76 9.15 -15.11 4.21
N ALA A 77 9.63 -14.97 2.98
CA ALA A 77 11.04 -14.73 2.70
C ALA A 77 11.55 -13.35 3.16
N ILE A 78 10.68 -12.36 3.44
CA ILE A 78 11.09 -11.05 4.00
C ILE A 78 11.71 -11.26 5.40
N ALA A 79 11.22 -12.23 6.17
CA ALA A 79 11.73 -12.62 7.49
C ALA A 79 11.70 -11.46 8.53
N LEU A 80 10.88 -10.43 8.30
CA LEU A 80 10.56 -9.35 9.23
C LEU A 80 9.05 -9.33 9.44
N PRO A 81 8.53 -8.75 10.53
CA PRO A 81 7.09 -8.51 10.67
C PRO A 81 6.55 -7.72 9.47
N VAL A 82 5.50 -8.23 8.84
CA VAL A 82 4.78 -7.59 7.74
C VAL A 82 3.35 -7.38 8.22
N LEU A 83 2.97 -6.13 8.46
CA LEU A 83 1.63 -5.76 8.89
C LEU A 83 0.83 -5.27 7.69
N VAL A 84 -0.32 -5.87 7.47
CA VAL A 84 -1.18 -5.57 6.32
C VAL A 84 -2.58 -5.19 6.82
N ILE A 85 -3.16 -4.13 6.30
CA ILE A 85 -4.59 -3.86 6.38
C ILE A 85 -5.26 -4.18 5.04
N PRO A 86 -6.54 -4.58 5.01
CA PRO A 86 -7.33 -4.60 3.79
C PRO A 86 -7.52 -3.21 3.18
N GLY A 87 -7.46 -3.13 1.83
CA GLY A 87 -7.83 -1.96 1.05
C GLY A 87 -9.25 -2.09 0.47
N ASN A 88 -9.55 -1.41 -0.64
CA ASN A 88 -10.85 -1.49 -1.29
C ASN A 88 -10.98 -2.69 -2.22
N HIS A 89 -9.90 -3.11 -2.90
CA HIS A 89 -9.89 -4.30 -3.76
C HIS A 89 -10.01 -5.59 -2.97
N ASP A 90 -9.34 -5.70 -1.85
CA ASP A 90 -9.28 -6.89 -1.00
C ASP A 90 -9.92 -6.67 0.38
N HIS A 91 -10.99 -5.88 0.44
CA HIS A 91 -11.61 -5.44 1.70
C HIS A 91 -11.90 -6.56 2.71
N GLY A 92 -11.91 -6.20 3.99
CA GLY A 92 -11.98 -7.13 5.12
C GLY A 92 -13.37 -7.68 5.45
N ALA A 93 -14.35 -7.64 4.53
CA ALA A 93 -15.69 -8.19 4.77
C ALA A 93 -15.66 -9.72 4.95
N PRO A 94 -16.63 -10.29 5.69
CA PRO A 94 -16.80 -11.73 5.75
C PRO A 94 -16.95 -12.37 4.36
N GLY A 95 -16.29 -13.51 4.14
CA GLY A 95 -16.32 -14.24 2.87
C GLY A 95 -15.27 -13.85 1.85
N THR A 96 -14.47 -12.82 2.11
CA THR A 96 -13.32 -12.46 1.27
C THR A 96 -12.12 -13.36 1.54
N ILE A 97 -11.04 -13.17 0.77
CA ILE A 97 -9.81 -13.96 0.89
C ILE A 97 -9.31 -14.07 2.34
N TRP A 98 -9.42 -13.00 3.11
CA TRP A 98 -8.90 -12.92 4.47
C TRP A 98 -9.55 -13.89 5.46
N HIS A 99 -10.80 -14.27 5.20
CA HIS A 99 -11.61 -15.17 6.06
C HIS A 99 -11.61 -16.63 5.57
N ARG A 100 -10.93 -16.93 4.46
CA ARG A 100 -10.89 -18.28 3.91
C ARG A 100 -9.96 -19.17 4.73
N ASP A 101 -10.42 -20.36 5.09
CA ASP A 101 -9.65 -21.34 5.86
C ASP A 101 -8.35 -21.78 5.16
N ASP A 102 -8.40 -21.89 3.82
CA ASP A 102 -7.22 -22.24 3.02
C ASP A 102 -6.17 -21.12 3.04
N PHE A 103 -6.58 -19.85 2.94
CA PHE A 103 -5.68 -18.72 3.11
C PHE A 103 -5.01 -18.72 4.47
N GLN A 104 -5.79 -18.81 5.55
CA GLN A 104 -5.28 -18.79 6.92
C GLN A 104 -4.33 -19.95 7.21
N ARG A 105 -4.60 -21.14 6.64
CA ARG A 105 -3.70 -22.29 6.74
C ARG A 105 -2.40 -22.04 6.01
N HIS A 106 -2.44 -21.57 4.76
CA HIS A 106 -1.23 -21.29 3.98
C HIS A 106 -0.44 -20.13 4.56
N GLN A 107 -1.11 -19.08 5.04
CA GLN A 107 -0.46 -17.95 5.69
C GLN A 107 0.37 -18.40 6.90
N ARG A 108 -0.20 -19.24 7.78
CA ARG A 108 0.56 -19.78 8.93
C ARG A 108 1.78 -20.61 8.54
N GLN A 109 1.72 -21.30 7.40
CA GLN A 109 2.81 -22.15 6.91
C GLN A 109 3.88 -21.41 6.14
N LEU A 110 3.48 -20.51 5.23
CA LEU A 110 4.36 -19.84 4.26
C LEU A 110 4.80 -18.45 4.70
N ALA A 111 3.94 -17.73 5.41
CA ALA A 111 4.18 -16.36 5.86
C ALA A 111 3.80 -16.18 7.35
N PRO A 112 4.44 -16.88 8.30
CA PRO A 112 4.14 -16.73 9.73
C PRO A 112 4.45 -15.30 10.24
N ASN A 113 5.25 -14.55 9.53
CA ASN A 113 5.58 -13.15 9.79
C ASN A 113 4.54 -12.14 9.27
N LEU A 114 3.53 -12.59 8.51
CA LEU A 114 2.41 -11.76 8.07
C LEU A 114 1.39 -11.62 9.19
N GLN A 115 1.08 -10.39 9.56
CA GLN A 115 -0.02 -10.06 10.47
C GLN A 115 -1.07 -9.24 9.73
N LEU A 116 -2.24 -9.82 9.54
CA LEU A 116 -3.41 -9.14 9.00
C LEU A 116 -4.12 -8.36 10.10
N LEU A 117 -4.34 -7.07 9.89
CA LEU A 117 -4.99 -6.16 10.82
C LEU A 117 -6.38 -5.77 10.29
N VAL A 118 -7.40 -6.47 10.75
CA VAL A 118 -8.82 -6.22 10.40
C VAL A 118 -9.58 -5.49 11.50
N ASP A 119 -9.04 -5.47 12.71
CA ASP A 119 -9.67 -4.81 13.85
C ASP A 119 -9.17 -3.37 14.00
N ARG A 120 -10.07 -2.48 14.34
CA ARG A 120 -9.80 -1.08 14.66
C ARG A 120 -9.39 -0.93 16.13
N SER A 121 -8.21 -1.46 16.46
CA SER A 121 -7.64 -1.43 17.81
C SER A 121 -6.12 -1.29 17.76
N PRO A 122 -5.48 -0.64 18.76
CA PRO A 122 -4.04 -0.49 18.77
C PRO A 122 -3.29 -1.83 18.78
N VAL A 123 -2.29 -1.95 17.94
CA VAL A 123 -1.36 -3.09 17.89
C VAL A 123 -0.04 -2.64 18.52
N LEU A 124 0.28 -3.23 19.66
CA LEU A 124 1.50 -2.92 20.41
C LEU A 124 2.63 -3.82 19.89
N LEU A 125 3.64 -3.20 19.29
CA LEU A 125 4.90 -3.85 18.94
C LEU A 125 5.98 -3.43 19.95
N GLU A 126 7.10 -4.14 19.95
CA GLU A 126 8.23 -3.80 20.83
C GLU A 126 8.74 -2.36 20.61
N GLN A 127 8.66 -1.85 19.38
CA GLN A 127 9.27 -0.58 18.98
C GLN A 127 8.29 0.47 18.45
N ALA A 128 7.00 0.17 18.38
CA ALA A 128 5.97 1.09 17.87
C ALA A 128 4.57 0.68 18.31
N VAL A 129 3.65 1.63 18.23
CA VAL A 129 2.21 1.36 18.25
C VAL A 129 1.66 1.58 16.85
N VAL A 130 1.02 0.56 16.27
CA VAL A 130 0.32 0.67 14.98
C VAL A 130 -1.17 0.79 15.24
N LEU A 131 -1.79 1.74 14.57
CA LEU A 131 -3.21 2.10 14.67
C LEU A 131 -3.88 1.79 13.33
N PRO A 132 -4.42 0.57 13.13
CA PRO A 132 -4.94 0.14 11.85
C PRO A 132 -6.32 0.75 11.57
N CYS A 133 -6.50 1.22 10.34
CA CYS A 133 -7.74 1.76 9.81
C CYS A 133 -8.13 0.97 8.54
N PRO A 134 -8.46 -0.33 8.66
CA PRO A 134 -8.76 -1.20 7.54
C PRO A 134 -10.08 -0.83 6.88
N LEU A 135 -10.19 -1.06 5.56
CA LEU A 135 -11.46 -1.05 4.86
C LEU A 135 -12.15 -2.41 5.01
N LEU A 136 -13.34 -2.40 5.59
CA LEU A 136 -14.16 -3.59 5.78
C LEU A 136 -15.20 -3.78 4.66
N ARG A 137 -15.24 -2.85 3.70
CA ARG A 137 -16.10 -2.86 2.50
C ARG A 137 -15.37 -2.19 1.36
N ASN A 138 -15.73 -2.53 0.13
CA ASN A 138 -15.17 -1.89 -1.06
C ASN A 138 -15.41 -0.37 -1.04
N GLN A 139 -16.62 0.05 -0.70
CA GLN A 139 -17.03 1.45 -0.56
C GLN A 139 -17.65 1.67 0.81
N ASP A 140 -17.09 2.59 1.56
CA ASP A 140 -17.60 3.03 2.85
C ASP A 140 -17.69 4.57 2.86
N ASN A 141 -18.84 5.10 3.30
CA ASN A 141 -19.05 6.53 3.47
C ASN A 141 -18.53 7.03 4.84
N SER A 142 -18.12 6.12 5.71
CA SER A 142 -17.52 6.44 7.00
C SER A 142 -16.01 6.56 6.88
N ASP A 143 -15.42 7.52 7.59
CA ASP A 143 -13.97 7.63 7.72
C ASP A 143 -13.41 6.38 8.45
N PRO A 144 -12.51 5.59 7.83
CA PRO A 144 -11.92 4.43 8.47
C PRO A 144 -11.11 4.79 9.72
N CYS A 145 -10.62 6.02 9.83
CA CYS A 145 -9.85 6.54 10.95
C CYS A 145 -10.71 7.14 12.07
N ALA A 146 -12.04 7.25 11.92
CA ALA A 146 -12.92 7.91 12.90
C ALA A 146 -12.81 7.34 14.34
N TRP A 147 -12.48 6.05 14.49
CA TRP A 147 -12.33 5.40 15.78
C TRP A 147 -11.18 6.00 16.63
N LEU A 148 -10.18 6.61 15.99
CA LEU A 148 -9.05 7.25 16.65
C LEU A 148 -9.47 8.49 17.46
N GLN A 149 -10.60 9.09 17.14
CA GLN A 149 -11.14 10.22 17.89
C GLN A 149 -11.64 9.82 19.29
N ALA A 150 -12.09 8.57 19.43
CA ALA A 150 -12.57 8.01 20.70
C ALA A 150 -11.49 7.24 21.45
N LEU A 151 -10.26 7.13 20.92
CA LEU A 151 -9.17 6.40 21.54
C LEU A 151 -8.66 7.15 22.78
N ASP A 152 -8.55 6.44 23.89
CA ASP A 152 -7.82 6.94 25.06
C ASP A 152 -6.31 6.81 24.85
N TRP A 153 -5.70 7.88 24.37
CA TRP A 153 -4.28 7.96 24.05
C TRP A 153 -3.36 7.77 25.27
N SER A 154 -3.89 7.95 26.50
CA SER A 154 -3.12 7.77 27.73
C SER A 154 -2.84 6.29 28.03
N THR A 155 -3.59 5.38 27.44
CA THR A 155 -3.40 3.92 27.59
C THR A 155 -2.24 3.38 26.75
N LEU A 156 -1.74 4.17 25.79
CA LEU A 156 -0.66 3.78 24.92
C LEU A 156 0.71 4.15 25.52
N PRO A 157 1.75 3.33 25.31
CA PRO A 157 3.11 3.64 25.74
C PRO A 157 3.54 5.03 25.24
N ALA A 158 4.00 5.87 26.18
CA ALA A 158 4.30 7.27 25.89
C ALA A 158 5.57 7.45 25.05
N GLU A 159 6.49 6.49 25.14
CA GLU A 159 7.82 6.51 24.53
C GLU A 159 7.85 5.92 23.12
N LEU A 160 6.84 5.15 22.75
CA LEU A 160 6.81 4.49 21.44
C LEU A 160 6.23 5.39 20.35
N PRO A 161 6.82 5.43 19.15
CA PRO A 161 6.24 6.12 18.02
C PRO A 161 4.90 5.48 17.61
N ARG A 162 3.95 6.32 17.22
CA ARG A 162 2.57 5.95 16.90
C ARG A 162 2.31 6.14 15.42
N ILE A 163 1.91 5.06 14.76
CA ILE A 163 1.76 4.97 13.32
C ILE A 163 0.30 4.67 13.00
N VAL A 164 -0.36 5.54 12.27
CA VAL A 164 -1.66 5.24 11.65
C VAL A 164 -1.38 4.50 10.33
N LEU A 165 -2.03 3.38 10.14
CA LEU A 165 -1.97 2.59 8.90
C LEU A 165 -3.37 2.59 8.28
N ALA A 166 -3.56 3.28 7.15
CA ALA A 166 -4.87 3.53 6.57
C ALA A 166 -4.88 3.39 5.04
N HIS A 167 -6.06 3.09 4.48
CA HIS A 167 -6.25 3.00 3.03
C HIS A 167 -7.45 3.84 2.62
N GLY A 168 -7.28 4.70 1.61
CA GLY A 168 -8.32 5.58 1.07
C GLY A 168 -7.80 6.96 0.68
N GLY A 169 -8.67 7.74 0.03
CA GLY A 169 -8.37 9.12 -0.35
C GLY A 169 -8.38 10.06 0.85
N VAL A 170 -7.55 11.11 0.84
CA VAL A 170 -7.57 12.14 1.88
C VAL A 170 -8.51 13.28 1.49
N HIS A 171 -9.41 13.62 2.39
CA HIS A 171 -10.38 14.70 2.18
C HIS A 171 -9.68 16.03 1.83
N GLY A 172 -10.08 16.65 0.72
CA GLY A 172 -9.52 17.92 0.26
C GLY A 172 -8.13 17.83 -0.38
N PHE A 173 -7.56 16.63 -0.53
CA PHE A 173 -6.27 16.40 -1.17
C PHE A 173 -6.45 15.76 -2.56
N GLY A 174 -5.68 16.23 -3.54
CA GLY A 174 -5.58 15.60 -4.86
C GLY A 174 -6.56 16.14 -5.91
N GLY A 175 -7.76 16.49 -5.56
CA GLY A 175 -8.75 17.08 -6.48
C GLY A 175 -8.81 16.36 -7.83
N ARG A 176 -8.47 17.06 -8.94
CA ARG A 176 -8.41 16.50 -10.30
C ARG A 176 -7.19 15.63 -10.58
N ASP A 177 -6.20 15.67 -9.71
CA ASP A 177 -4.94 14.90 -9.86
C ASP A 177 -5.01 13.56 -9.10
N TYR A 178 -6.21 13.18 -8.61
CA TYR A 178 -6.41 11.89 -7.97
C TYR A 178 -6.10 10.77 -8.96
N ASP A 179 -5.16 9.92 -8.59
CA ASP A 179 -4.63 8.84 -9.41
C ASP A 179 -4.93 7.48 -8.74
N GLY A 180 -6.05 7.43 -8.04
CA GLY A 180 -6.61 6.19 -7.54
C GLY A 180 -7.01 5.25 -8.66
N ASP A 181 -7.54 4.11 -8.34
CA ASP A 181 -7.89 3.09 -9.31
C ASP A 181 -8.86 3.64 -10.36
N GLU A 182 -8.57 3.44 -11.66
CA GLU A 182 -9.43 3.88 -12.77
C GLU A 182 -10.84 3.27 -12.71
N ASP A 183 -11.00 2.16 -11.98
CA ASP A 183 -12.26 1.46 -11.79
C ASP A 183 -13.08 2.00 -10.59
N ALA A 184 -12.49 2.85 -9.74
CA ALA A 184 -13.23 3.49 -8.66
C ALA A 184 -14.02 4.67 -9.22
N PRO A 185 -15.35 4.71 -9.07
CA PRO A 185 -16.12 5.91 -9.42
C PRO A 185 -15.54 7.07 -8.62
N ALA A 186 -15.33 8.22 -9.28
CA ALA A 186 -14.94 9.49 -8.65
C ALA A 186 -16.01 9.88 -7.60
N GLY A 187 -15.98 9.25 -6.45
CA GLY A 187 -16.99 9.32 -5.39
C GLY A 187 -16.33 9.61 -4.04
N ALA A 188 -17.13 10.16 -3.15
CA ALA A 188 -16.75 10.54 -1.79
C ALA A 188 -16.61 9.32 -0.83
N ASN A 189 -16.28 8.14 -1.35
CA ASN A 189 -16.15 6.91 -0.53
C ASN A 189 -14.72 6.75 -0.03
N ASN A 190 -14.55 6.05 1.09
CA ASN A 190 -13.27 5.72 1.70
C ASN A 190 -12.40 6.97 1.99
N LEU A 191 -13.03 8.09 2.32
CA LEU A 191 -12.33 9.34 2.62
C LEU A 191 -11.82 9.39 4.06
N ILE A 192 -10.58 9.81 4.21
CA ILE A 192 -9.88 9.99 5.48
C ILE A 192 -9.80 11.48 5.79
N ASP A 193 -10.30 11.90 6.94
CA ASP A 193 -10.16 13.27 7.44
C ASP A 193 -8.95 13.39 8.37
N LEU A 194 -7.80 13.75 7.81
CA LEU A 194 -6.59 13.95 8.59
C LEU A 194 -6.70 15.12 9.58
N SER A 195 -7.59 16.08 9.35
CA SER A 195 -7.78 17.22 10.25
C SER A 195 -8.48 16.84 11.56
N ALA A 196 -9.22 15.75 11.54
CA ALA A 196 -9.89 15.19 12.71
C ALA A 196 -8.95 14.36 13.62
N LEU A 197 -7.72 14.07 13.18
CA LEU A 197 -6.75 13.30 13.93
C LEU A 197 -5.92 14.18 14.88
N PRO A 198 -5.62 13.72 16.11
CA PRO A 198 -4.80 14.47 17.07
C PRO A 198 -3.32 14.47 16.65
N ALA A 199 -2.91 15.48 15.90
CA ALA A 199 -1.58 15.57 15.29
C ALA A 199 -0.42 15.41 16.29
N SER A 200 -0.58 15.84 17.56
CA SER A 200 0.44 15.69 18.62
C SER A 200 0.61 14.25 19.11
N GLN A 201 -0.34 13.37 18.80
CA GLN A 201 -0.34 11.98 19.24
C GLN A 201 0.20 11.01 18.18
N ILE A 202 0.36 11.46 16.92
CA ILE A 202 0.69 10.61 15.77
C ILE A 202 2.02 11.06 15.19
N ASP A 203 2.94 10.11 15.00
CA ASP A 203 4.27 10.39 14.46
C ASP A 203 4.35 10.13 12.95
N TYR A 204 3.55 9.17 12.44
CA TYR A 204 3.48 8.86 11.01
C TYR A 204 2.12 8.34 10.60
N ILE A 205 1.69 8.68 9.39
CA ILE A 205 0.47 8.19 8.76
C ILE A 205 0.85 7.52 7.44
N ALA A 206 0.79 6.20 7.43
CA ALA A 206 1.03 5.36 6.27
C ALA A 206 -0.28 5.18 5.49
N LEU A 207 -0.36 5.77 4.30
CA LEU A 207 -1.54 5.76 3.44
C LEU A 207 -1.35 4.83 2.24
N GLY A 208 -2.41 4.16 1.79
CA GLY A 208 -2.53 3.48 0.50
C GLY A 208 -3.75 3.96 -0.27
N ASP A 209 -3.94 3.51 -1.51
CA ASP A 209 -4.98 3.88 -2.48
C ASP A 209 -4.46 4.76 -3.64
N TRP A 210 -3.49 5.60 -3.38
CA TRP A 210 -2.90 6.42 -4.41
C TRP A 210 -1.65 5.76 -5.01
N HIS A 211 -1.69 5.42 -6.32
CA HIS A 211 -0.64 4.66 -7.00
C HIS A 211 0.66 5.44 -7.27
N ASN A 212 0.67 6.75 -7.01
CA ASN A 212 1.86 7.59 -7.09
C ASN A 212 2.39 7.96 -5.70
N LEU A 213 3.70 8.20 -5.61
CA LEU A 213 4.30 8.83 -4.44
C LEU A 213 3.70 10.23 -4.22
N LYS A 214 3.14 10.43 -3.04
CA LYS A 214 2.61 11.74 -2.64
C LYS A 214 2.89 12.02 -1.17
N GLN A 215 3.40 13.20 -0.90
CA GLN A 215 3.42 13.74 0.44
C GLN A 215 2.14 14.56 0.66
N VAL A 216 1.31 14.13 1.61
CA VAL A 216 0.07 14.82 1.97
C VAL A 216 0.33 15.88 3.04
N SER A 217 1.17 15.55 4.01
CA SER A 217 1.63 16.46 5.07
C SER A 217 3.05 16.06 5.52
N GLU A 218 3.62 16.77 6.48
CA GLU A 218 4.92 16.41 7.04
C GLU A 218 4.96 14.99 7.63
N ARG A 219 3.79 14.43 8.02
CA ARG A 219 3.66 13.10 8.65
C ARG A 219 2.88 12.09 7.83
N ALA A 220 2.20 12.49 6.75
CA ALA A 220 1.30 11.63 5.97
C ALA A 220 1.78 11.46 4.53
N TRP A 221 1.91 10.20 4.09
CA TRP A 221 2.48 9.85 2.79
C TRP A 221 1.75 8.68 2.14
N TYR A 222 1.65 8.73 0.81
CA TYR A 222 1.38 7.59 -0.06
C TYR A 222 2.68 7.11 -0.70
N PRO A 223 3.02 5.82 -0.68
CA PRO A 223 4.24 5.30 -1.30
C PRO A 223 4.10 5.15 -2.81
N GLY A 224 2.88 5.04 -3.31
CA GLY A 224 2.58 4.53 -4.64
C GLY A 224 2.70 3.01 -4.74
N THR A 225 2.51 2.48 -5.96
CA THR A 225 2.68 1.05 -6.21
C THR A 225 4.16 0.66 -6.26
N PRO A 226 4.56 -0.54 -5.77
CA PRO A 226 5.95 -1.00 -5.79
C PRO A 226 6.46 -1.39 -7.17
N GLU A 227 5.57 -1.62 -8.15
CA GLU A 227 5.88 -1.83 -9.56
C GLU A 227 4.97 -0.95 -10.42
N PRO A 228 5.48 -0.20 -11.39
CA PRO A 228 4.66 0.61 -12.28
C PRO A 228 3.63 -0.22 -13.04
N ASP A 229 2.37 0.15 -12.97
CA ASP A 229 1.24 -0.62 -13.48
C ASP A 229 0.57 -0.01 -14.73
N ARG A 230 0.90 1.23 -15.08
CA ARG A 230 0.34 1.97 -16.21
C ARG A 230 1.27 3.09 -16.69
N PHE A 231 0.90 3.73 -17.79
CA PHE A 231 1.61 4.90 -18.29
C PHE A 231 1.49 6.08 -17.33
N ASP A 232 2.58 6.84 -17.20
CA ASP A 232 2.55 8.10 -16.47
C ASP A 232 1.66 9.10 -17.20
N GLN A 233 0.87 9.83 -16.42
CA GLN A 233 -0.02 10.88 -16.92
C GLN A 233 0.58 12.29 -16.78
N GLY A 234 1.85 12.39 -16.40
CA GLY A 234 2.59 13.66 -16.23
C GLY A 234 3.95 13.47 -15.56
N ASP A 235 4.81 14.49 -15.62
CA ASP A 235 6.20 14.43 -15.15
C ASP A 235 6.37 14.27 -13.63
N ALA A 236 5.30 14.44 -12.85
CA ALA A 236 5.32 14.32 -11.40
C ALA A 236 4.95 12.92 -10.88
N ASN A 237 4.67 11.98 -11.78
CA ASN A 237 4.23 10.64 -11.41
C ASN A 237 5.41 9.74 -11.07
N GLN A 238 5.56 9.40 -9.79
CA GLN A 238 6.60 8.50 -9.30
C GLN A 238 5.97 7.21 -8.79
N ARG A 239 6.25 6.11 -9.49
CA ARG A 239 5.83 4.74 -9.17
C ARG A 239 7.03 3.81 -9.15
N GLY A 240 6.87 2.63 -8.60
CA GLY A 240 7.93 1.63 -8.55
C GLY A 240 8.91 1.86 -7.41
N GLN A 241 8.40 2.24 -6.25
CA GLN A 241 9.19 2.42 -5.03
C GLN A 241 8.38 2.01 -3.78
N VAL A 242 9.10 1.93 -2.68
CA VAL A 242 8.60 1.89 -1.30
C VAL A 242 9.21 3.06 -0.54
N LEU A 243 8.66 3.40 0.62
CA LEU A 243 9.24 4.43 1.48
C LEU A 243 10.04 3.80 2.61
N LEU A 244 11.32 4.15 2.73
CA LEU A 244 12.07 3.96 3.96
C LEU A 244 11.71 5.09 4.90
N VAL A 245 11.21 4.74 6.08
CA VAL A 245 10.78 5.70 7.09
C VAL A 245 11.58 5.46 8.37
N GLU A 246 12.21 6.51 8.88
CA GLU A 246 12.89 6.52 10.17
C GLU A 246 12.07 7.36 11.14
N LEU A 247 11.70 6.75 12.28
CA LEU A 247 10.77 7.31 13.26
C LEU A 247 11.36 7.38 14.66
N GLU A 248 11.08 8.48 15.33
CA GLU A 248 11.22 8.64 16.78
C GLU A 248 9.96 9.30 17.33
N ARG A 249 9.59 8.94 18.56
CA ARG A 249 8.40 9.51 19.20
C ARG A 249 8.53 11.04 19.32
N GLY A 250 7.54 11.76 18.84
CA GLY A 250 7.45 13.21 18.90
C GLY A 250 8.26 13.97 17.84
N ALA A 251 9.12 13.29 17.09
CA ALA A 251 9.88 13.89 15.99
C ALA A 251 9.13 13.82 14.65
N LEU A 252 9.57 14.62 13.67
CA LEU A 252 9.11 14.45 12.29
C LEU A 252 9.77 13.22 11.66
N PRO A 253 9.04 12.43 10.85
CA PRO A 253 9.58 11.28 10.17
C PRO A 253 10.61 11.69 9.12
N GLN A 254 11.68 10.89 8.99
CA GLN A 254 12.56 10.99 7.82
C GLN A 254 12.08 9.97 6.79
N VAL A 255 11.61 10.45 5.65
CA VAL A 255 11.01 9.62 4.60
C VAL A 255 11.86 9.69 3.34
N ARG A 256 12.26 8.53 2.82
CA ARG A 256 13.07 8.41 1.59
C ARG A 256 12.50 7.33 0.67
N PRO A 257 12.16 7.64 -0.59
CA PRO A 257 11.78 6.63 -1.56
C PRO A 257 12.95 5.68 -1.87
N GLN A 258 12.65 4.39 -1.97
CA GLN A 258 13.58 3.34 -2.33
C GLN A 258 13.04 2.58 -3.55
N PRO A 259 13.81 2.46 -4.64
CA PRO A 259 13.30 1.89 -5.88
C PRO A 259 13.05 0.38 -5.76
N THR A 260 11.90 -0.06 -6.26
CA THR A 260 11.51 -1.46 -6.38
C THR A 260 11.01 -1.80 -7.78
N GLY A 261 10.57 -0.81 -8.56
CA GLY A 261 10.05 -0.99 -9.90
C GLY A 261 11.16 -1.32 -10.91
N ARG A 262 10.83 -2.19 -11.85
CA ARG A 262 11.73 -2.64 -12.93
C ARG A 262 11.23 -2.23 -14.31
N LEU A 263 9.91 -2.17 -14.47
CA LEU A 263 9.29 -1.80 -15.73
C LEU A 263 9.26 -0.29 -15.90
N ARG A 264 9.37 0.13 -17.15
CA ARG A 264 9.17 1.52 -17.56
C ARG A 264 8.16 1.58 -18.69
N TRP A 265 7.20 2.43 -18.55
CA TRP A 265 6.16 2.65 -19.54
C TRP A 265 6.51 3.88 -20.38
N HIS A 266 6.66 3.71 -21.70
CA HIS A 266 7.03 4.79 -22.62
C HIS A 266 5.93 5.00 -23.66
N ASN A 267 5.52 6.25 -23.84
CA ASN A 267 4.61 6.66 -24.91
C ASN A 267 5.43 7.26 -26.05
N LEU A 268 5.50 6.55 -27.18
CA LEU A 268 6.27 6.97 -28.33
C LEU A 268 5.33 7.53 -29.41
N ARG A 269 5.57 8.76 -29.85
CA ARG A 269 4.84 9.39 -30.95
C ARG A 269 5.71 9.45 -32.20
N PHE A 270 5.25 8.82 -33.26
CA PHE A 270 5.92 8.87 -34.57
C PHE A 270 5.13 9.80 -35.51
N ARG A 271 5.81 10.72 -36.18
CA ARG A 271 5.26 11.49 -37.29
C ARG A 271 5.86 10.94 -38.59
N PHE A 272 5.02 10.49 -39.48
CA PHE A 272 5.42 10.11 -40.84
C PHE A 272 5.09 11.29 -41.77
N SER A 273 6.09 11.83 -42.47
CA SER A 273 5.88 12.77 -43.57
C SER A 273 6.12 12.02 -44.89
N SER A 274 5.11 11.92 -45.74
CA SER A 274 5.35 11.47 -47.11
C SER A 274 5.96 12.63 -47.90
N THR A 275 7.21 12.50 -48.31
CA THR A 275 7.71 13.28 -49.46
C THR A 275 7.28 12.53 -50.72
N SER A 276 6.11 12.82 -51.25
CA SER A 276 5.82 12.49 -52.64
C SER A 276 6.63 13.47 -53.51
N SER A 277 7.80 13.02 -53.98
CA SER A 277 8.44 13.63 -55.13
C SER A 277 7.74 13.11 -56.35
N THR A 278 6.99 13.96 -57.04
CA THR A 278 6.57 13.79 -58.43
C THR A 278 7.79 13.77 -59.34
#